data_f5e6cf2e678de904d714e7540aad42cf
#
_entry.id   f5e6cf2e678de904d714e7540aad42cf
#
_cell.length_a   1.000
_cell.length_b   1.000
_cell.length_c   1.000
_cell.angle_alpha   90.00
_cell.angle_beta   90.00
_cell.angle_gamma   90.00
#
_symmetry.space_group_name_H-M   'P 1'
#
loop_
_entity.id
_entity.type
_entity.pdbx_description
1 polymer ?
#
loop_
_entity_poly.entity_id
_entity_poly.type
_entity_poly.pdbx_seq_one_letter_code
_entity_poly.pdbx_strand_id
1 'polypeptide(L)'
;MPLAGFICPDGVAVDLEDCISHCRYSGGRCLTIPTLIAVAKSDRPPSDTFSTTQLLNGTRMSYLKIVEPYYITPTDSMYALLGSGVHKLLAEHRHQGALQEQQLQDEINSGTFDYYYEEDGIAVLT
;
A
#
# COMPACT_ATOMS: atom_id res chain seq x y z
N MET A 1 13.52 -8.28 3.67
CA MET A 1 12.59 -7.13 3.59
C MET A 1 12.80 -6.45 2.26
N PRO A 2 11.85 -6.47 1.38
CA PRO A 2 12.04 -5.86 0.07
C PRO A 2 12.21 -4.33 0.14
N LEU A 3 11.47 -3.61 0.98
CA LEU A 3 11.66 -2.17 1.13
C LEU A 3 12.90 -1.88 2.00
N ALA A 4 13.95 -1.35 1.38
CA ALA A 4 15.23 -1.06 2.05
C ALA A 4 15.32 0.39 2.56
N GLY A 5 14.70 1.33 1.85
CA GLY A 5 14.81 2.73 2.23
C GLY A 5 14.00 3.67 1.36
N PHE A 6 14.30 4.95 1.48
CA PHE A 6 13.65 6.03 0.78
C PHE A 6 14.59 6.74 -0.19
N ILE A 7 14.02 7.28 -1.25
CA ILE A 7 14.71 8.21 -2.15
C ILE A 7 14.39 9.64 -1.68
N CYS A 8 15.44 10.36 -1.29
CA CYS A 8 15.32 11.76 -0.89
C CYS A 8 14.92 12.66 -2.08
N PRO A 9 14.40 13.88 -1.84
CA PRO A 9 14.01 14.82 -2.91
C PRO A 9 15.13 15.17 -3.90
N ASP A 10 16.39 15.02 -3.50
CA ASP A 10 17.57 15.19 -4.37
C ASP A 10 17.95 13.93 -5.18
N GLY A 11 17.17 12.85 -5.07
CA GLY A 11 17.40 11.60 -5.77
C GLY A 11 18.36 10.62 -5.09
N VAL A 12 18.85 10.93 -3.90
CA VAL A 12 19.76 10.04 -3.15
C VAL A 12 18.97 9.03 -2.33
N ALA A 13 19.33 7.75 -2.46
CA ALA A 13 18.76 6.67 -1.68
C ALA A 13 19.36 6.62 -0.27
N VAL A 14 18.53 6.45 0.75
CA VAL A 14 18.90 6.38 2.15
C VAL A 14 18.15 5.22 2.81
N ASP A 15 18.85 4.44 3.63
CA ASP A 15 18.22 3.33 4.36
C ASP A 15 17.18 3.82 5.37
N LEU A 16 16.19 2.97 5.67
CA LEU A 16 15.09 3.32 6.57
C LEU A 16 15.56 3.79 7.94
N GLU A 17 16.51 3.07 8.55
CA GLU A 17 17.04 3.42 9.87
C GLU A 17 17.74 4.77 9.86
N ASP A 18 18.57 5.01 8.84
CA ASP A 18 19.30 6.27 8.70
C ASP A 18 18.34 7.45 8.46
N CYS A 19 17.33 7.26 7.60
CA CYS A 19 16.32 8.29 7.35
C CYS A 19 15.50 8.64 8.59
N ILE A 20 15.12 7.65 9.39
CA ILE A 20 14.29 7.86 10.59
C ILE A 20 15.12 8.45 11.73
N SER A 21 16.32 7.95 11.96
CA SER A 21 17.19 8.40 13.05
C SER A 21 17.79 9.78 12.79
N HIS A 22 18.27 10.03 11.58
CA HIS A 22 18.96 11.27 11.24
C HIS A 22 18.71 11.69 9.77
N CYS A 23 17.99 12.80 9.58
CA CYS A 23 17.76 13.34 8.23
C CYS A 23 19.03 14.02 7.70
N ARG A 24 19.35 13.80 6.42
CA ARG A 24 20.45 14.45 5.71
C ARG A 24 20.29 15.96 5.57
N TYR A 25 19.05 16.45 5.57
CA TYR A 25 18.75 17.86 5.35
C TYR A 25 18.80 18.64 6.65
N SER A 26 19.57 19.72 6.64
CA SER A 26 19.65 20.64 7.78
C SER A 26 18.42 21.54 7.93
N GLY A 27 17.64 21.70 6.85
CA GLY A 27 16.44 22.53 6.82
C GLY A 27 15.14 21.86 7.28
N GLY A 28 15.20 20.62 7.71
CA GLY A 28 14.05 19.83 8.14
C GLY A 28 13.74 18.63 7.26
N ARG A 29 12.89 17.75 7.75
CA ARG A 29 12.52 16.51 7.06
C ARG A 29 11.51 16.79 5.93
N CYS A 30 11.58 16.01 4.86
CA CYS A 30 10.60 16.06 3.77
C CYS A 30 9.19 15.69 4.25
N LEU A 31 9.08 14.73 5.16
CA LEU A 31 7.85 14.30 5.83
C LEU A 31 8.08 14.10 7.32
N THR A 32 7.01 14.10 8.10
CA THR A 32 7.11 13.82 9.53
C THR A 32 7.51 12.37 9.80
N ILE A 33 8.18 12.13 10.90
CA ILE A 33 8.59 10.77 11.32
C ILE A 33 7.42 9.79 11.37
N PRO A 34 6.25 10.11 11.95
CA PRO A 34 5.11 9.21 11.93
C PRO A 34 4.64 8.85 10.52
N THR A 35 4.67 9.79 9.59
CA THR A 35 4.31 9.55 8.19
C THR A 35 5.31 8.61 7.52
N LEU A 36 6.61 8.82 7.71
CA LEU A 36 7.65 7.94 7.16
C LEU A 36 7.54 6.51 7.71
N ILE A 37 7.26 6.36 9.00
CA ILE A 37 7.02 5.05 9.62
C ILE A 37 5.77 4.39 9.04
N ALA A 38 4.69 5.15 8.85
CA ALA A 38 3.45 4.63 8.26
C ALA A 38 3.66 4.16 6.82
N VAL A 39 4.40 4.93 6.01
CA VAL A 39 4.77 4.55 4.63
C VAL A 39 5.62 3.28 4.63
N ALA A 40 6.62 3.18 5.50
CA ALA A 40 7.46 2.00 5.61
C ALA A 40 6.67 0.74 6.00
N LYS A 41 5.70 0.87 6.90
CA LYS A 41 4.83 -0.23 7.34
C LYS A 41 3.73 -0.59 6.34
N SER A 42 3.44 0.27 5.37
CA SER A 42 2.47 -0.02 4.32
C SER A 42 2.98 -1.05 3.30
N ASP A 43 4.30 -1.30 3.29
CA ASP A 43 4.90 -2.35 2.47
C ASP A 43 4.46 -3.72 3.01
N ARG A 44 3.68 -4.43 2.20
CA ARG A 44 3.12 -5.73 2.60
C ARG A 44 4.16 -6.84 2.46
N PRO A 45 4.28 -7.74 3.45
CA PRO A 45 5.11 -8.92 3.30
C PRO A 45 4.59 -9.79 2.14
N PRO A 46 5.46 -10.61 1.50
CA PRO A 46 5.04 -11.59 0.53
C PRO A 46 3.97 -12.51 1.12
N SER A 47 2.91 -12.77 0.37
CA SER A 47 1.86 -13.72 0.73
C SER A 47 1.91 -14.93 -0.20
N ASP A 48 1.30 -16.03 0.22
CA ASP A 48 1.21 -17.27 -0.57
C ASP A 48 0.26 -17.13 -1.78
N THR A 49 -0.49 -16.02 -1.85
CA THR A 49 -1.44 -15.75 -2.93
C THR A 49 -1.04 -14.50 -3.71
N PHE A 50 -1.37 -14.47 -5.00
CA PHE A 50 -1.15 -13.31 -5.86
C PHE A 50 -2.30 -12.32 -5.71
N SER A 51 -1.96 -11.05 -5.46
CA SER A 51 -2.95 -9.97 -5.51
C SER A 51 -3.27 -9.58 -6.95
N THR A 52 -4.45 -9.00 -7.17
CA THR A 52 -4.84 -8.46 -8.48
C THR A 52 -3.80 -7.49 -9.05
N THR A 53 -3.25 -6.62 -8.22
CA THR A 53 -2.21 -5.66 -8.61
C THR A 53 -0.92 -6.36 -9.06
N GLN A 54 -0.51 -7.43 -8.38
CA GLN A 54 0.67 -8.22 -8.77
C GLN A 54 0.49 -8.89 -10.14
N LEU A 55 -0.72 -9.38 -10.42
CA LEU A 55 -1.04 -9.98 -11.72
C LEU A 55 -1.01 -8.95 -12.86
N LEU A 56 -1.47 -7.72 -12.60
CA LEU A 56 -1.48 -6.64 -13.58
C LEU A 56 -0.09 -6.05 -13.86
N ASN A 57 0.79 -6.02 -12.88
CA ASN A 57 2.13 -5.41 -12.98
C ASN A 57 3.16 -6.23 -13.78
N GLY A 58 2.79 -7.39 -14.28
CA GLY A 58 3.73 -8.28 -14.97
C GLY A 58 4.62 -9.08 -14.01
N THR A 59 4.93 -10.29 -14.42
CA THR A 59 5.60 -11.30 -13.59
C THR A 59 6.99 -10.87 -13.12
N ARG A 60 7.77 -10.28 -14.00
CA ARG A 60 9.16 -9.87 -13.68
C ARG A 60 9.20 -8.78 -12.62
N MET A 61 8.36 -7.75 -12.76
CA MET A 61 8.31 -6.65 -11.80
C MET A 61 7.83 -7.12 -10.44
N SER A 62 6.79 -7.96 -10.41
CA SER A 62 6.27 -8.55 -9.18
C SER A 62 7.31 -9.43 -8.47
N TYR A 63 8.04 -10.24 -9.22
CA TYR A 63 9.11 -11.07 -8.69
C TYR A 63 10.25 -10.24 -8.11
N LEU A 64 10.74 -9.23 -8.84
CA LEU A 64 11.83 -8.37 -8.38
C LEU A 64 11.46 -7.63 -7.08
N LYS A 65 10.23 -7.16 -6.94
CA LYS A 65 9.76 -6.52 -5.70
C LYS A 65 9.71 -7.46 -4.49
N ILE A 66 9.65 -8.76 -4.71
CA ILE A 66 9.67 -9.75 -3.63
C ILE A 66 11.09 -10.10 -3.21
N VAL A 67 12.02 -10.24 -4.15
CA VAL A 67 13.36 -10.80 -3.89
C VAL A 67 14.46 -9.74 -3.75
N GLU A 68 14.31 -8.59 -4.41
CA GLU A 68 15.34 -7.55 -4.41
C GLU A 68 14.96 -6.40 -3.47
N PRO A 69 15.90 -5.87 -2.68
CA PRO A 69 15.68 -4.67 -1.91
C PRO A 69 15.43 -3.47 -2.83
N TYR A 70 14.46 -2.66 -2.53
CA TYR A 70 14.13 -1.48 -3.33
C TYR A 70 13.92 -0.25 -2.47
N TYR A 71 14.00 0.91 -3.11
CA TYR A 71 13.81 2.23 -2.51
C TYR A 71 12.61 2.92 -3.14
N ILE A 72 11.84 3.66 -2.37
CA ILE A 72 10.68 4.40 -2.84
C ILE A 72 10.79 5.87 -2.47
N THR A 73 10.11 6.72 -3.25
CA THR A 73 9.92 8.12 -2.89
C THR A 73 8.75 8.23 -1.91
N PRO A 74 8.98 8.64 -0.66
CA PRO A 74 7.93 8.62 0.35
C PRO A 74 6.74 9.53 0.03
N THR A 75 6.95 10.65 -0.67
CA THR A 75 5.88 11.55 -1.11
C THR A 75 4.91 10.88 -2.09
N ASP A 76 5.40 10.05 -3.00
CA ASP A 76 4.55 9.31 -3.95
C ASP A 76 3.69 8.27 -3.24
N SER A 77 4.21 7.68 -2.17
CA SER A 77 3.50 6.70 -1.35
C SER A 77 2.44 7.30 -0.42
N MET A 78 2.42 8.61 -0.23
CA MET A 78 1.39 9.29 0.56
C MET A 78 -0.02 9.12 -0.02
N TYR A 79 -0.14 9.11 -1.34
CA TYR A 79 -1.44 8.88 -1.99
C TYR A 79 -1.99 7.49 -1.68
N ALA A 80 -1.14 6.47 -1.69
CA ALA A 80 -1.54 5.11 -1.29
C ALA A 80 -1.91 5.04 0.19
N LEU A 81 -1.19 5.75 1.04
CA LEU A 81 -1.49 5.83 2.48
C LEU A 81 -2.83 6.54 2.74
N LEU A 82 -3.11 7.64 2.02
CA LEU A 82 -4.38 8.35 2.07
C LEU A 82 -5.53 7.45 1.61
N GLY A 83 -5.36 6.74 0.49
CA GLY A 83 -6.34 5.75 0.00
C GLY A 83 -6.63 4.68 1.04
N SER A 84 -5.61 4.10 1.66
CA SER A 84 -5.78 3.12 2.73
C SER A 84 -6.54 3.68 3.94
N GLY A 85 -6.29 4.94 4.29
CA GLY A 85 -7.03 5.64 5.36
C GLY A 85 -8.51 5.81 5.03
N VAL A 86 -8.84 6.20 3.79
CA VAL A 86 -10.21 6.32 3.32
C VAL A 86 -10.94 4.98 3.33
N HIS A 87 -10.32 3.92 2.79
CA HIS A 87 -10.91 2.57 2.83
C HIS A 87 -11.19 2.10 4.26
N LYS A 88 -10.27 2.34 5.16
CA LYS A 88 -10.45 2.00 6.58
C LYS A 88 -11.62 2.77 7.21
N LEU A 89 -11.72 4.06 6.91
CA LEU A 89 -12.84 4.89 7.39
C LEU A 89 -14.18 4.40 6.84
N LEU A 90 -14.25 4.06 5.55
CA LEU A 90 -15.45 3.52 4.92
C LEU A 90 -15.86 2.15 5.48
N ALA A 91 -14.88 1.30 5.82
CA ALA A 91 -15.13 0.01 6.46
C ALA A 91 -15.76 0.13 7.85
N GLU A 92 -15.51 1.23 8.55
CA GLU A 92 -16.13 1.53 9.85
C GLU A 92 -17.60 2.00 9.72
N HIS A 93 -17.97 2.59 8.58
CA HIS A 93 -19.31 3.12 8.30
C HIS A 93 -20.09 2.18 7.37
N ARG A 94 -20.65 1.12 7.94
CA ARG A 94 -21.29 0.05 7.16
C ARG A 94 -22.69 0.42 6.70
N HIS A 95 -22.98 0.12 5.44
CA HIS A 95 -24.33 0.11 4.91
C HIS A 95 -25.01 -1.23 5.21
N GLN A 96 -26.18 -1.21 5.83
CA GLN A 96 -26.94 -2.41 6.18
C GLN A 96 -27.35 -3.17 4.90
N GLY A 97 -27.04 -4.49 4.85
CA GLY A 97 -27.34 -5.34 3.70
C GLY A 97 -26.32 -5.28 2.57
N ALA A 98 -25.29 -4.43 2.65
CA ALA A 98 -24.19 -4.39 1.69
C ALA A 98 -22.97 -5.16 2.20
N LEU A 99 -22.15 -5.63 1.26
CA LEU A 99 -20.82 -6.17 1.52
C LEU A 99 -19.81 -5.05 1.25
N GLN A 100 -18.94 -4.78 2.21
CA GLN A 100 -17.93 -3.72 2.12
C GLN A 100 -16.56 -4.24 2.52
N GLU A 101 -15.53 -3.84 1.78
CA GLU A 101 -14.12 -4.17 2.05
C GLU A 101 -13.92 -5.69 2.27
N GLN A 102 -14.58 -6.50 1.45
CA GLN A 102 -14.49 -7.96 1.56
C GLN A 102 -13.34 -8.50 0.72
N GLN A 103 -12.54 -9.36 1.33
CA GLN A 103 -11.49 -10.08 0.62
C GLN A 103 -12.07 -11.35 0.00
N LEU A 104 -11.85 -11.50 -1.29
CA LEU A 104 -12.09 -12.73 -2.04
C LEU A 104 -10.76 -13.44 -2.25
N GLN A 105 -10.74 -14.73 -2.03
CA GLN A 105 -9.54 -15.55 -2.19
C GLN A 105 -9.91 -16.91 -2.78
N ASP A 106 -9.13 -17.34 -3.75
CA ASP A 106 -9.08 -18.71 -4.23
C ASP A 106 -7.72 -19.36 -3.90
N GLU A 107 -7.40 -20.52 -4.47
CA GLU A 107 -6.17 -21.25 -4.16
C GLU A 107 -4.88 -20.47 -4.45
N ILE A 108 -4.88 -19.59 -5.45
CA ILE A 108 -3.69 -18.88 -5.93
C ILE A 108 -3.84 -17.38 -6.00
N ASN A 109 -5.06 -16.85 -5.96
CA ASN A 109 -5.35 -15.42 -6.14
C ASN A 109 -6.11 -14.84 -4.96
N SER A 110 -5.88 -13.57 -4.71
CA SER A 110 -6.65 -12.80 -3.73
C SER A 110 -6.95 -11.40 -4.24
N GLY A 111 -8.10 -10.87 -3.86
CA GLY A 111 -8.51 -9.51 -4.20
C GLY A 111 -9.52 -9.00 -3.18
N THR A 112 -9.66 -7.69 -3.09
CA THR A 112 -10.65 -7.03 -2.23
C THR A 112 -11.54 -6.16 -3.11
N PHE A 113 -12.84 -6.25 -2.92
CA PHE A 113 -13.79 -5.31 -3.51
C PHE A 113 -14.26 -4.32 -2.44
N ASP A 114 -14.52 -3.08 -2.86
CA ASP A 114 -14.80 -2.00 -1.94
C ASP A 114 -16.25 -2.03 -1.45
N TYR A 115 -17.19 -2.26 -2.36
CA TYR A 115 -18.60 -2.18 -2.05
C TYR A 115 -19.47 -2.97 -3.02
N TYR A 116 -20.40 -3.77 -2.49
CA TYR A 116 -21.39 -4.51 -3.26
C TYR A 116 -22.74 -4.50 -2.55
N TYR A 117 -23.81 -4.20 -3.26
CA TYR A 117 -25.18 -4.40 -2.78
C TYR A 117 -26.13 -4.71 -3.93
N GLU A 118 -27.28 -5.29 -3.59
CA GLU A 118 -28.38 -5.53 -4.51
C GLU A 118 -29.62 -4.78 -4.05
N GLU A 119 -30.27 -4.08 -4.96
CA GLU A 119 -31.53 -3.39 -4.74
C GLU A 119 -32.42 -3.56 -5.98
N ASP A 120 -33.69 -3.98 -5.77
CA ASP A 120 -34.67 -4.20 -6.84
C ASP A 120 -34.16 -5.06 -8.02
N GLY A 121 -33.36 -6.08 -7.75
CA GLY A 121 -32.76 -6.96 -8.74
C GLY A 121 -31.59 -6.36 -9.52
N ILE A 122 -31.11 -5.18 -9.12
CA ILE A 122 -29.91 -4.54 -9.69
C ILE A 122 -28.74 -4.73 -8.72
N ALA A 123 -27.66 -5.33 -9.22
CA ALA A 123 -26.42 -5.46 -8.48
C ALA A 123 -25.49 -4.26 -8.76
N VAL A 124 -24.95 -3.65 -7.70
CA VAL A 124 -23.95 -2.58 -7.77
C VAL A 124 -22.65 -3.09 -7.17
N LEU A 125 -21.59 -3.03 -7.93
CA LEU A 125 -20.22 -3.39 -7.52
C LEU A 125 -19.28 -2.20 -7.81
N THR A 126 -18.52 -1.83 -6.83
CA THR A 126 -17.49 -0.79 -6.95
C THR A 126 -16.15 -1.31 -6.44
#